data_5fd49c1fdecbec24249b8cc81a361cfc
#
_entry.id   5fd49c1fdecbec24249b8cc81a361cfc
#
_cell.length_a   1.000
_cell.length_b   1.000
_cell.length_c   1.000
_cell.angle_alpha   90.00
_cell.angle_beta   90.00
_cell.angle_gamma   90.00
#
_symmetry.space_group_name_H-M   'P 1'
#
loop_
_entity.id
_entity.type
_entity.pdbx_description
1 polymer ?
#
loop_
_entity_poly.entity_id
_entity_poly.type
_entity_poly.pdbx_seq_one_letter_code
_entity_poly.pdbx_strand_id
1 'polypeptide(L)'
;AYEKFFENFGRGLKYGIYSSYGMKADELADLLLFWSAKEQKMITLAEYAKGMPADQKAIYYAAGDSRERLAKMPVVKGVLDRGYDVLLLTQDVDEFTFQAMREYVAADMPKIYEDDAAREAAEKAVADGAEPEVEDRHLELKNVATGDLDLATEDEKKEAEDATKENEDLFS
;
A
#
# COMPACT_ATOMS: atom_id res chain seq x y z
N ALA A 1 -14.22 10.79 17.26
CA ALA A 1 -13.47 11.37 18.39
C ALA A 1 -11.95 11.28 18.17
N TYR A 2 -11.42 10.15 17.70
CA TYR A 2 -9.98 9.97 17.46
C TYR A 2 -9.45 10.83 16.30
N GLU A 3 -10.19 10.99 15.21
CA GLU A 3 -9.81 11.86 14.09
C GLU A 3 -9.54 13.30 14.54
N LYS A 4 -10.41 13.84 15.42
CA LYS A 4 -10.25 15.19 15.97
C LYS A 4 -9.03 15.31 16.89
N PHE A 5 -8.74 14.28 17.67
CA PHE A 5 -7.51 14.19 18.45
C PHE A 5 -6.30 14.18 17.53
N PHE A 6 -6.34 13.37 16.47
CA PHE A 6 -5.25 13.24 15.51
C PHE A 6 -5.00 14.53 14.73
N GLU A 7 -6.02 15.30 14.37
CA GLU A 7 -5.86 16.63 13.75
C GLU A 7 -4.97 17.56 14.59
N ASN A 8 -5.08 17.47 15.92
CA ASN A 8 -4.32 18.31 16.83
C ASN A 8 -2.92 17.76 17.15
N PHE A 9 -2.78 16.47 17.30
CA PHE A 9 -1.57 15.82 17.83
C PHE A 9 -0.86 14.88 16.84
N GLY A 10 -1.49 14.55 15.72
CA GLY A 10 -0.95 13.59 14.74
C GLY A 10 0.40 13.97 14.17
N ARG A 11 0.64 15.27 13.96
CA ARG A 11 1.95 15.76 13.51
C ARG A 11 3.07 15.45 14.52
N GLY A 12 2.79 15.56 15.80
CA GLY A 12 3.73 15.20 16.87
C GLY A 12 4.05 13.71 16.89
N LEU A 13 3.04 12.84 16.68
CA LEU A 13 3.23 11.40 16.56
C LEU A 13 4.10 11.03 15.36
N LYS A 14 3.82 11.61 14.19
CA LYS A 14 4.61 11.41 12.96
C LYS A 14 6.04 11.89 13.12
N TYR A 15 6.21 13.06 13.73
CA TYR A 15 7.53 13.60 14.02
C TYR A 15 8.33 12.72 15.00
N GLY A 16 7.65 12.09 15.95
CA GLY A 16 8.25 11.11 16.86
C GLY A 16 8.85 9.90 16.13
N ILE A 17 8.16 9.39 15.12
CA ILE A 17 8.69 8.29 14.26
C ILE A 17 9.90 8.77 13.47
N TYR A 18 9.80 9.94 12.83
CA TYR A 18 10.90 10.52 12.07
C TYR A 18 12.14 10.76 12.94
N SER A 19 11.98 11.42 14.09
CA SER A 19 13.09 11.76 14.97
C SER A 19 13.77 10.55 15.63
N SER A 20 13.06 9.43 15.74
CA SER A 20 13.61 8.16 16.22
C SER A 20 14.22 7.29 15.12
N TYR A 21 14.33 7.81 13.89
CA TYR A 21 14.79 7.06 12.72
C TYR A 21 14.01 5.75 12.47
N GLY A 22 12.71 5.78 12.77
CA GLY A 22 11.82 4.62 12.59
C GLY A 22 11.86 3.58 13.71
N MET A 23 12.68 3.77 14.75
CA MET A 23 12.76 2.80 15.87
C MET A 23 11.45 2.64 16.65
N LYS A 24 10.59 3.66 16.63
CA LYS A 24 9.26 3.62 17.24
C LYS A 24 8.13 3.39 16.25
N ALA A 25 8.47 3.03 15.02
CA ALA A 25 7.49 2.85 13.96
C ALA A 25 6.45 1.77 14.32
N ASP A 26 6.90 0.65 14.86
CA ASP A 26 6.02 -0.45 15.24
C ASP A 26 5.04 -0.08 16.36
N GLU A 27 5.47 0.79 17.27
CA GLU A 27 4.64 1.24 18.41
C GLU A 27 3.63 2.31 18.01
N LEU A 28 3.97 3.17 17.04
CA LEU A 28 3.19 4.36 16.70
C LEU A 28 2.43 4.23 15.37
N ALA A 29 2.81 3.29 14.50
CA ALA A 29 2.23 3.17 13.16
C ALA A 29 0.71 3.00 13.18
N ASP A 30 0.18 2.20 14.10
CA ASP A 30 -1.26 1.95 14.21
C ASP A 30 -2.06 3.14 14.75
N LEU A 31 -1.37 4.14 15.31
CA LEU A 31 -1.98 5.38 15.78
C LEU A 31 -2.08 6.46 14.69
N LEU A 32 -1.41 6.28 13.57
CA LEU A 32 -1.35 7.27 12.50
C LEU A 32 -2.55 7.17 11.57
N LEU A 33 -3.07 8.33 11.17
CA LEU A 33 -4.11 8.46 10.16
C LEU A 33 -3.56 9.14 8.90
N PHE A 34 -3.93 8.58 7.74
CA PHE A 34 -3.57 9.10 6.43
C PHE A 34 -4.80 9.15 5.53
N TRP A 35 -4.81 10.07 4.57
CA TRP A 35 -5.92 10.21 3.65
C TRP A 35 -5.91 9.12 2.58
N SER A 36 -6.98 8.33 2.52
CA SER A 36 -7.21 7.35 1.46
C SER A 36 -7.87 8.00 0.25
N ALA A 37 -7.27 7.89 -0.93
CA ALA A 37 -7.85 8.38 -2.17
C ALA A 37 -9.07 7.55 -2.60
N LYS A 38 -9.08 6.26 -2.32
CA LYS A 38 -10.17 5.34 -2.64
C LYS A 38 -11.36 5.55 -1.72
N GLU A 39 -11.14 5.56 -0.42
CA GLU A 39 -12.18 5.69 0.59
C GLU A 39 -12.63 7.15 0.83
N GLN A 40 -11.83 8.11 0.40
CA GLN A 40 -12.05 9.56 0.60
C GLN A 40 -12.25 9.95 2.08
N LYS A 41 -11.46 9.33 2.95
CA LYS A 41 -11.44 9.57 4.39
C LYS A 41 -10.07 9.28 4.98
N MET A 42 -9.86 9.67 6.24
CA MET A 42 -8.67 9.28 7.00
C MET A 42 -8.79 7.83 7.46
N ILE A 43 -7.75 7.05 7.19
CA ILE A 43 -7.64 5.64 7.59
C ILE A 43 -6.30 5.36 8.25
N THR A 44 -6.24 4.29 9.01
CA THR A 44 -4.98 3.74 9.53
C THR A 44 -4.28 2.86 8.48
N LEU A 45 -3.00 2.57 8.70
CA LEU A 45 -2.28 1.59 7.85
C LEU A 45 -2.88 0.18 7.98
N ALA A 46 -3.38 -0.18 9.15
CA ALA A 46 -4.07 -1.45 9.37
C ALA A 46 -5.38 -1.54 8.55
N GLU A 47 -6.17 -0.45 8.50
CA GLU A 47 -7.37 -0.39 7.65
C GLU A 47 -7.02 -0.47 6.17
N TYR A 48 -5.94 0.19 5.74
CA TYR A 48 -5.43 0.08 4.38
C TYR A 48 -5.09 -1.37 4.04
N ALA A 49 -4.31 -2.04 4.88
CA ALA A 49 -3.90 -3.42 4.67
C ALA A 49 -5.09 -4.40 4.59
N LYS A 50 -6.10 -4.23 5.44
CA LYS A 50 -7.33 -5.05 5.41
C LYS A 50 -8.14 -4.87 4.13
N GLY A 51 -8.10 -3.70 3.52
CA GLY A 51 -8.80 -3.40 2.27
C GLY A 51 -8.00 -3.74 1.01
N MET A 52 -6.76 -4.23 1.15
CA MET A 52 -5.89 -4.56 0.01
C MET A 52 -6.37 -5.80 -0.74
N PRO A 53 -6.29 -5.80 -2.09
CA PRO A 53 -6.35 -7.03 -2.86
C PRO A 53 -5.22 -7.99 -2.49
N ALA A 54 -5.46 -9.31 -2.65
CA ALA A 54 -4.49 -10.34 -2.29
C ALA A 54 -3.18 -10.28 -3.09
N ASP A 55 -3.24 -9.74 -4.31
CA ASP A 55 -2.10 -9.56 -5.22
C ASP A 55 -1.25 -8.32 -4.92
N GLN A 56 -1.75 -7.40 -4.10
CA GLN A 56 -1.03 -6.18 -3.72
C GLN A 56 0.04 -6.49 -2.65
N LYS A 57 1.28 -6.11 -2.92
CA LYS A 57 2.44 -6.40 -2.05
C LYS A 57 3.02 -5.18 -1.35
N ALA A 58 2.50 -3.99 -1.65
CA ALA A 58 3.03 -2.73 -1.12
C ALA A 58 1.89 -1.76 -0.77
N ILE A 59 2.18 -0.85 0.15
CA ILE A 59 1.33 0.31 0.43
C ILE A 59 1.77 1.44 -0.48
N TYR A 60 0.87 1.95 -1.31
CA TYR A 60 1.14 3.03 -2.23
C TYR A 60 0.76 4.38 -1.63
N TYR A 61 1.63 5.36 -1.79
CA TYR A 61 1.38 6.73 -1.36
C TYR A 61 1.87 7.75 -2.39
N ALA A 62 1.32 8.95 -2.34
CA ALA A 62 1.80 10.10 -3.11
C ALA A 62 1.91 11.29 -2.17
N ALA A 63 3.00 12.03 -2.26
CA ALA A 63 3.24 13.23 -1.46
C ALA A 63 3.19 14.49 -2.33
N GLY A 64 2.61 15.56 -1.82
CA GLY A 64 2.52 16.83 -2.53
C GLY A 64 1.75 17.89 -1.75
N ASP A 65 1.55 19.05 -2.38
CA ASP A 65 0.99 20.23 -1.72
C ASP A 65 -0.52 20.16 -1.51
N SER A 66 -1.24 19.37 -2.30
CA SER A 66 -2.70 19.34 -2.33
C SER A 66 -3.25 17.96 -2.67
N ARG A 67 -4.24 17.52 -1.89
CA ARG A 67 -4.97 16.28 -2.15
C ARG A 67 -5.63 16.26 -3.52
N GLU A 68 -6.22 17.40 -3.94
CA GLU A 68 -6.89 17.51 -5.23
C GLU A 68 -5.90 17.33 -6.39
N ARG A 69 -4.69 17.88 -6.28
CA ARG A 69 -3.63 17.71 -7.29
C ARG A 69 -3.15 16.27 -7.36
N LEU A 70 -2.87 15.68 -6.20
CA LEU A 70 -2.42 14.28 -6.11
C LEU A 70 -3.46 13.32 -6.67
N ALA A 71 -4.74 13.49 -6.35
CA ALA A 71 -5.83 12.67 -6.85
C ALA A 71 -6.01 12.76 -8.38
N LYS A 72 -5.59 13.85 -9.00
CA LYS A 72 -5.65 14.06 -10.46
C LYS A 72 -4.42 13.53 -11.22
N MET A 73 -3.36 13.14 -10.52
CA MET A 73 -2.16 12.61 -11.17
C MET A 73 -2.49 11.32 -11.94
N PRO A 74 -2.04 11.20 -13.20
CA PRO A 74 -2.30 10.01 -14.00
C PRO A 74 -1.83 8.71 -13.33
N VAL A 75 -0.68 8.74 -12.65
CA VAL A 75 -0.14 7.59 -11.93
C VAL A 75 -1.01 7.17 -10.75
N VAL A 76 -1.56 8.13 -10.00
CA VAL A 76 -2.50 7.85 -8.89
C VAL A 76 -3.79 7.24 -9.43
N LYS A 77 -4.36 7.81 -10.50
CA LYS A 77 -5.53 7.25 -11.16
C LYS A 77 -5.29 5.83 -11.67
N GLY A 78 -4.14 5.57 -12.30
CA GLY A 78 -3.78 4.25 -12.78
C GLY A 78 -3.70 3.20 -11.68
N VAL A 79 -3.22 3.56 -10.50
CA VAL A 79 -3.20 2.68 -9.33
C VAL A 79 -4.62 2.42 -8.80
N LEU A 80 -5.43 3.46 -8.71
CA LEU A 80 -6.84 3.34 -8.28
C LEU A 80 -7.68 2.50 -9.26
N ASP A 81 -7.48 2.66 -10.56
CA ASP A 81 -8.16 1.90 -11.61
C ASP A 81 -7.87 0.39 -11.53
N ARG A 82 -6.72 0.03 -10.99
CA ARG A 82 -6.35 -1.37 -10.70
C ARG A 82 -6.97 -1.93 -9.42
N GLY A 83 -7.75 -1.13 -8.71
CA GLY A 83 -8.39 -1.51 -7.45
C GLY A 83 -7.53 -1.33 -6.21
N TYR A 84 -6.33 -0.78 -6.34
CA TYR A 84 -5.45 -0.45 -5.22
C TYR A 84 -5.80 0.92 -4.66
N ASP A 85 -5.51 1.13 -3.38
CA ASP A 85 -5.66 2.44 -2.75
C ASP A 85 -4.33 3.19 -2.77
N VAL A 86 -4.41 4.52 -2.68
CA VAL A 86 -3.25 5.41 -2.58
C VAL A 86 -3.46 6.37 -1.41
N LEU A 87 -2.49 6.44 -0.52
CA LEU A 87 -2.50 7.42 0.56
C LEU A 87 -1.95 8.75 0.06
N LEU A 88 -2.71 9.83 0.26
CA LEU A 88 -2.34 11.17 -0.18
C LEU A 88 -1.74 11.94 1.00
N LEU A 89 -0.44 12.24 0.93
CA LEU A 89 0.33 12.91 1.97
C LEU A 89 0.52 14.39 1.59
N THR A 90 0.03 15.28 2.44
CA THR A 90 0.12 16.73 2.21
C THR A 90 0.97 17.47 3.24
N GLN A 91 1.51 16.76 4.22
CA GLN A 91 2.41 17.30 5.22
C GLN A 91 3.82 16.74 5.00
N ASP A 92 4.84 17.57 5.10
CA ASP A 92 6.24 17.16 4.94
C ASP A 92 6.62 16.03 5.91
N VAL A 93 6.09 16.08 7.13
CA VAL A 93 6.34 15.05 8.14
C VAL A 93 5.78 13.68 7.75
N ASP A 94 4.73 13.61 6.93
CA ASP A 94 4.16 12.35 6.44
C ASP A 94 5.16 11.60 5.55
N GLU A 95 5.76 12.31 4.61
CA GLU A 95 6.76 11.73 3.71
C GLU A 95 8.00 11.27 4.46
N PHE A 96 8.52 12.11 5.37
CA PHE A 96 9.64 11.72 6.22
C PHE A 96 9.34 10.54 7.14
N THR A 97 8.12 10.46 7.66
CA THR A 97 7.65 9.33 8.46
C THR A 97 7.70 8.03 7.63
N PHE A 98 7.19 8.05 6.42
CA PHE A 98 7.20 6.89 5.53
C PHE A 98 8.60 6.48 5.11
N GLN A 99 9.48 7.44 4.84
CA GLN A 99 10.89 7.16 4.55
C GLN A 99 11.63 6.55 5.76
N ALA A 100 11.29 6.97 6.97
CA ALA A 100 11.87 6.41 8.19
C ALA A 100 11.35 5.00 8.49
N MET A 101 10.06 4.76 8.25
CA MET A 101 9.42 3.44 8.45
C MET A 101 9.88 2.40 7.43
N ARG A 102 9.98 2.79 6.17
CA ARG A 102 10.31 1.94 5.00
C ARG A 102 9.32 0.83 4.70
N GLU A 103 8.86 0.12 5.71
CA GLU A 103 7.89 -0.97 5.62
C GLU A 103 6.88 -0.88 6.76
N TYR A 104 5.74 -1.53 6.57
CA TYR A 104 4.72 -1.72 7.59
C TYR A 104 4.42 -3.21 7.73
N VAL A 105 4.38 -3.71 8.95
CA VAL A 105 4.00 -5.09 9.25
C VAL A 105 2.52 -5.13 9.59
N ALA A 106 1.71 -5.65 8.68
CA ALA A 106 0.29 -5.87 8.90
C ALA A 106 0.10 -7.22 9.60
N ALA A 107 -0.32 -7.18 10.85
CA ALA A 107 -0.59 -8.39 11.63
C ALA A 107 -1.94 -9.03 11.24
N ASP A 108 -2.04 -10.33 11.47
CA ASP A 108 -3.29 -11.10 11.32
C ASP A 108 -3.94 -10.95 9.92
N MET A 109 -3.14 -10.84 8.87
CA MET A 109 -3.63 -10.81 7.49
C MET A 109 -4.03 -12.21 7.03
N PRO A 110 -5.10 -12.34 6.21
CA PRO A 110 -5.44 -13.62 5.61
C PRO A 110 -4.25 -14.21 4.87
N LYS A 111 -3.95 -15.49 5.14
CA LYS A 111 -2.84 -16.19 4.48
C LYS A 111 -3.08 -16.32 2.98
N ILE A 112 -2.06 -16.05 2.20
CA ILE A 112 -2.08 -16.23 0.75
C ILE A 112 -1.50 -17.61 0.43
N TYR A 113 -2.27 -18.41 -0.30
CA TYR A 113 -1.84 -19.71 -0.78
C TYR A 113 -1.39 -19.61 -2.23
N GLU A 114 -0.19 -20.06 -2.52
CA GLU A 114 0.36 -20.10 -3.88
C GLU A 114 -0.25 -21.22 -4.73
N ASP A 115 -0.78 -22.25 -4.06
CA ASP A 115 -1.39 -23.42 -4.68
C ASP A 115 -2.91 -23.39 -4.50
N ASP A 116 -3.65 -23.51 -5.59
CA ASP A 116 -5.12 -23.56 -5.60
C ASP A 116 -5.68 -24.71 -4.75
N ALA A 117 -5.03 -25.87 -4.74
CA ALA A 117 -5.46 -26.99 -3.92
C ALA A 117 -5.33 -26.72 -2.43
N ALA A 118 -4.27 -26.00 -2.01
CA ALA A 118 -4.08 -25.59 -0.64
C ALA A 118 -5.11 -24.53 -0.22
N ARG A 119 -5.44 -23.61 -1.13
CA ARG A 119 -6.49 -22.61 -0.90
C ARG A 119 -7.86 -23.25 -0.72
N GLU A 120 -8.26 -24.14 -1.62
CA GLU A 120 -9.55 -24.86 -1.54
C GLU A 120 -9.65 -25.71 -0.24
N ALA A 121 -8.55 -26.35 0.15
CA ALA A 121 -8.50 -27.11 1.40
C ALA A 121 -8.69 -26.22 2.64
N ALA A 122 -8.07 -25.03 2.65
CA ALA A 122 -8.22 -24.05 3.73
C ALA A 122 -9.63 -23.46 3.77
N GLU A 123 -10.21 -23.11 2.62
CA GLU A 123 -11.59 -22.62 2.52
C GLU A 123 -12.60 -23.66 3.01
N LYS A 124 -12.38 -24.91 2.66
CA LYS A 124 -13.22 -26.02 3.15
C LYS A 124 -13.08 -26.22 4.65
N ALA A 125 -11.86 -26.16 5.19
CA ALA A 125 -11.64 -26.27 6.63
C ALA A 125 -12.34 -25.15 7.40
N VAL A 126 -12.31 -23.92 6.91
CA VAL A 126 -13.05 -22.78 7.50
C VAL A 126 -14.56 -22.98 7.40
N ALA A 127 -15.07 -23.49 6.29
CA ALA A 127 -16.49 -23.84 6.14
C ALA A 127 -16.93 -24.93 7.13
N ASP A 128 -16.02 -25.84 7.49
CA ASP A 128 -16.23 -26.90 8.49
C ASP A 128 -16.04 -26.43 9.96
N GLY A 129 -15.73 -25.14 10.17
CA GLY A 129 -15.65 -24.50 11.49
C GLY A 129 -14.23 -24.30 12.03
N ALA A 130 -13.20 -24.49 11.21
CA ALA A 130 -11.83 -24.10 11.56
C ALA A 130 -11.64 -22.56 11.52
N GLU A 131 -10.75 -22.05 12.35
CA GLU A 131 -10.36 -20.65 12.26
C GLU A 131 -9.52 -20.39 10.98
N PRO A 132 -9.74 -19.26 10.27
CA PRO A 132 -8.93 -18.92 9.11
C PRO A 132 -7.46 -18.73 9.51
N GLU A 133 -6.56 -19.27 8.70
CA GLU A 133 -5.14 -19.07 8.91
C GLU A 133 -4.76 -17.62 8.59
N VAL A 134 -3.98 -17.02 9.46
CA VAL A 134 -3.47 -15.67 9.32
C VAL A 134 -1.95 -15.64 9.34
N GLU A 135 -1.37 -14.60 8.74
CA GLU A 135 0.06 -14.37 8.70
C GLU A 135 0.37 -12.89 8.86
N ASP A 136 1.54 -12.57 9.39
CA ASP A 136 2.03 -11.20 9.37
C ASP A 136 2.62 -10.90 7.99
N ARG A 137 2.18 -9.78 7.40
CA ARG A 137 2.59 -9.40 6.06
C ARG A 137 3.45 -8.15 6.10
N HIS A 138 4.67 -8.26 5.57
CA HIS A 138 5.57 -7.15 5.39
C HIS A 138 5.23 -6.39 4.10
N LEU A 139 4.83 -5.13 4.24
CA LEU A 139 4.40 -4.28 3.14
C LEU A 139 5.38 -3.11 2.99
N GLU A 140 6.02 -3.01 1.84
CA GLU A 140 6.84 -1.86 1.51
C GLU A 140 5.98 -0.60 1.34
N LEU A 141 6.50 0.55 1.74
CA LEU A 141 5.90 1.85 1.50
C LEU A 141 6.48 2.44 0.21
N LYS A 142 5.69 2.50 -0.87
CA LYS A 142 6.12 2.94 -2.20
C LYS A 142 5.49 4.25 -2.61
N ASN A 143 6.34 5.22 -2.97
CA ASN A 143 5.89 6.49 -3.53
C ASN A 143 5.58 6.34 -5.02
N VAL A 144 4.31 6.50 -5.39
CA VAL A 144 3.86 6.36 -6.78
C VAL A 144 4.33 7.52 -7.68
N ALA A 145 4.67 8.69 -7.09
CA ALA A 145 5.11 9.85 -7.83
C ALA A 145 6.55 9.74 -8.36
N THR A 146 7.37 8.84 -7.82
CA THR A 146 8.77 8.65 -8.22
C THR A 146 8.98 7.73 -9.42
N GLY A 147 7.92 7.15 -9.95
CA GLY A 147 7.97 6.33 -11.18
C GLY A 147 8.51 4.90 -11.01
N ASP A 148 8.86 4.49 -9.80
CA ASP A 148 9.38 3.14 -9.48
C ASP A 148 8.27 2.09 -9.32
N LEU A 149 7.14 2.30 -10.01
CA LEU A 149 6.01 1.38 -9.95
C LEU A 149 6.13 0.30 -11.01
N ASP A 150 6.52 -0.86 -10.58
CA ASP A 150 6.37 -2.09 -11.33
C ASP A 150 4.92 -2.60 -11.21
N LEU A 151 3.99 -1.84 -11.81
CA LEU A 151 2.57 -2.18 -11.85
C LEU A 151 2.22 -3.09 -13.04
N ALA A 152 3.19 -3.38 -13.91
CA ALA A 152 2.97 -4.27 -15.02
C ALA A 152 2.78 -5.71 -14.50
N THR A 153 1.69 -6.33 -14.89
CA THR A 153 1.51 -7.77 -14.72
C THR A 153 2.57 -8.52 -15.53
N GLU A 154 2.85 -9.76 -15.18
CA GLU A 154 3.79 -10.61 -15.94
C GLU A 154 3.39 -10.72 -17.43
N ASP A 155 2.08 -10.68 -17.69
CA ASP A 155 1.54 -10.72 -19.07
C ASP A 155 1.80 -9.40 -19.80
N GLU A 156 1.61 -8.25 -19.16
CA GLU A 156 1.92 -6.93 -19.73
C GLU A 156 3.43 -6.76 -19.99
N LYS A 157 4.27 -7.34 -19.12
CA LYS A 157 5.73 -7.38 -19.34
C LYS A 157 6.10 -8.21 -20.55
N LYS A 158 5.48 -9.38 -20.72
CA LYS A 158 5.68 -10.22 -21.91
C LYS A 158 5.24 -9.53 -23.19
N GLU A 159 4.08 -8.91 -23.19
CA GLU A 159 3.59 -8.16 -24.36
C GLU A 159 4.53 -7.01 -24.74
N ALA A 160 5.08 -6.29 -23.75
CA ALA A 160 6.04 -5.22 -23.97
C ALA A 160 7.39 -5.76 -24.51
N GLU A 161 7.87 -6.90 -24.00
CA GLU A 161 9.09 -7.57 -24.50
C GLU A 161 8.92 -8.11 -25.91
N ASP A 162 7.76 -8.70 -26.21
CA ASP A 162 7.47 -9.23 -27.55
C ASP A 162 7.32 -8.11 -28.58
N ALA A 163 6.66 -7.00 -28.22
CA ALA A 163 6.57 -5.80 -29.07
C ALA A 163 7.94 -5.15 -29.32
N THR A 164 8.86 -5.22 -28.35
CA THR A 164 10.23 -4.71 -28.51
C THR A 164 11.04 -5.60 -29.46
N LYS A 165 10.89 -6.91 -29.36
CA LYS A 165 11.55 -7.87 -30.26
C LYS A 165 11.06 -7.76 -31.69
N GLU A 166 9.75 -7.62 -31.91
CA GLU A 166 9.19 -7.41 -33.24
C GLU A 166 9.69 -6.10 -33.88
N ASN A 167 9.90 -5.06 -33.09
CA ASN A 167 10.45 -3.79 -33.56
C ASN A 167 11.95 -3.88 -33.90
N GLU A 168 12.73 -4.67 -33.16
CA GLU A 168 14.13 -4.89 -33.46
C GLU A 168 14.30 -5.72 -34.74
N ASP A 169 13.44 -6.70 -34.98
CA ASP A 169 13.47 -7.51 -36.23
C ASP A 169 13.05 -6.73 -37.48
N LEU A 170 12.24 -5.67 -37.33
CA LEU A 170 11.83 -4.77 -38.39
C LEU A 170 12.93 -3.81 -38.86
N PHE A 171 13.95 -3.55 -38.03
CA PHE A 171 15.06 -2.63 -38.30
C PHE A 171 16.41 -3.33 -38.57
N SER A 172 16.43 -4.65 -38.60
CA SER A 172 17.63 -5.42 -38.92
C SER A 172 17.64 -5.87 -40.44
#